data_5436e4a38d8fd5f38374d3b01935a780
#
_entry.id   5436e4a38d8fd5f38374d3b01935a780
#
_cell.length_a   1.000
_cell.length_b   1.000
_cell.length_c   1.000
_cell.angle_alpha   90.00
_cell.angle_beta   90.00
_cell.angle_gamma   90.00
#
_symmetry.space_group_name_H-M   'P 1'
#
loop_
_entity.id
_entity.type
_entity.pdbx_description
1 polymer ?
#
loop_
_entity_poly.entity_id
_entity_poly.type
_entity_poly.pdbx_seq_one_letter_code
_entity_poly.pdbx_strand_id
1 'polypeptide(L)'
;MTDRYARQILVEQLGETGQQKLEKSSVIVVGAGGLGSPALTYLAAAGVGHLGLIDMDTVAASNLNRQFLHGERDVGRSKADSALDTLKAQNSEIEIRAFDERLTVENASTLLAGYDIILGAVDSFETRFAINQACVTLGTPYIDGGVNGFSGSVLYSHPPDLPCLNCIFPTGSSNKRNTGVLGTTAGTIGVTMANLALLTLLGLPNPLRGKLFLYDGLRMRADLIDIQRNEACPVCGIG
;
A
#
# COMPACT_ATOMS: atom_id res chain seq x y z
N MET A 1 -15.81 -6.64 22.02
CA MET A 1 -14.50 -6.24 21.51
C MET A 1 -13.45 -7.13 22.16
N THR A 2 -12.57 -7.72 21.40
CA THR A 2 -11.54 -8.62 21.93
C THR A 2 -10.41 -7.83 22.58
N ASP A 3 -9.67 -8.44 23.53
CA ASP A 3 -8.48 -7.83 24.16
C ASP A 3 -7.38 -7.45 23.13
N ARG A 4 -7.49 -7.97 21.90
CA ARG A 4 -6.56 -7.72 20.79
C ARG A 4 -6.30 -6.23 20.55
N TYR A 5 -7.36 -5.42 20.54
CA TYR A 5 -7.29 -4.00 20.21
C TYR A 5 -7.26 -3.08 21.42
N ALA A 6 -7.20 -3.62 22.65
CA ALA A 6 -7.28 -2.84 23.90
C ALA A 6 -6.26 -1.70 23.97
N ARG A 7 -5.00 -1.96 23.55
CA ARG A 7 -3.96 -0.92 23.54
C ARG A 7 -4.17 0.15 22.48
N GLN A 8 -4.73 -0.23 21.34
CA GLN A 8 -5.02 0.66 20.22
C GLN A 8 -6.21 1.58 20.54
N ILE A 9 -7.24 1.06 21.18
CA ILE A 9 -8.43 1.81 21.59
C ILE A 9 -8.11 2.91 22.61
N LEU A 10 -7.03 2.79 23.38
CA LEU A 10 -6.57 3.84 24.30
C LEU A 10 -6.00 5.08 23.60
N VAL A 11 -5.72 5.00 22.30
CA VAL A 11 -5.31 6.16 21.51
C VAL A 11 -6.53 7.08 21.34
N GLU A 12 -6.48 8.30 21.87
CA GLU A 12 -7.60 9.25 21.92
C GLU A 12 -8.28 9.46 20.56
N GLN A 13 -7.48 9.60 19.50
CA GLN A 13 -7.96 9.83 18.13
C GLN A 13 -8.62 8.60 17.49
N LEU A 14 -8.43 7.41 18.07
CA LEU A 14 -9.01 6.16 17.58
C LEU A 14 -10.24 5.79 18.43
N GLY A 15 -10.05 5.47 19.69
CA GLY A 15 -11.11 5.04 20.58
C GLY A 15 -11.87 3.79 20.10
N GLU A 16 -12.96 3.45 20.77
CA GLU A 16 -13.84 2.34 20.34
C GLU A 16 -14.53 2.64 19.01
N THR A 17 -14.95 3.88 18.79
CA THR A 17 -15.61 4.30 17.55
C THR A 17 -14.68 4.16 16.34
N GLY A 18 -13.40 4.53 16.50
CA GLY A 18 -12.41 4.34 15.45
C GLY A 18 -12.16 2.86 15.15
N GLN A 19 -12.10 2.01 16.18
CA GLN A 19 -11.94 0.58 15.99
C GLN A 19 -13.12 -0.02 15.21
N GLN A 20 -14.35 0.38 15.53
CA GLN A 20 -15.56 -0.05 14.78
C GLN A 20 -15.54 0.42 13.32
N LYS A 21 -14.94 1.58 13.02
CA LYS A 21 -14.74 2.02 11.63
C LYS A 21 -13.75 1.11 10.89
N LEU A 22 -12.61 0.78 11.53
CA LEU A 22 -11.62 -0.12 10.93
C LEU A 22 -12.20 -1.51 10.65
N GLU A 23 -12.99 -2.07 11.57
CA GLU A 23 -13.67 -3.36 11.41
C GLU A 23 -14.61 -3.41 10.19
N LYS A 24 -15.16 -2.27 9.80
CA LYS A 24 -16.07 -2.15 8.64
C LYS A 24 -15.36 -1.71 7.36
N SER A 25 -14.10 -1.34 7.46
CA SER A 25 -13.33 -0.81 6.33
C SER A 25 -12.68 -1.90 5.50
N SER A 26 -12.40 -1.57 4.26
CA SER A 26 -11.79 -2.45 3.27
C SER A 26 -10.56 -1.83 2.63
N VAL A 27 -9.46 -2.57 2.58
CA VAL A 27 -8.20 -2.15 1.94
C VAL A 27 -7.68 -3.25 1.05
N ILE A 28 -7.21 -2.91 -0.16
CA ILE A 28 -6.47 -3.86 -0.99
C ILE A 28 -5.03 -3.39 -1.20
N VAL A 29 -4.09 -4.32 -1.07
CA VAL A 29 -2.66 -4.08 -1.29
C VAL A 29 -2.23 -4.86 -2.52
N VAL A 30 -1.71 -4.17 -3.51
CA VAL A 30 -1.12 -4.78 -4.69
C VAL A 30 0.37 -4.94 -4.45
N GLY A 31 0.81 -6.19 -4.37
CA GLY A 31 2.17 -6.61 -4.00
C GLY A 31 2.30 -7.04 -2.54
N ALA A 32 2.72 -8.29 -2.32
CA ALA A 32 3.07 -8.86 -1.00
C ALA A 32 4.59 -8.91 -0.79
N GLY A 33 5.33 -8.03 -1.46
CA GLY A 33 6.78 -7.92 -1.40
C GLY A 33 7.30 -7.14 -0.19
N GLY A 34 8.43 -6.44 -0.36
CA GLY A 34 9.09 -5.71 0.73
C GLY A 34 8.30 -4.55 1.31
N LEU A 35 7.48 -3.85 0.51
CA LEU A 35 6.55 -2.81 0.96
C LEU A 35 5.24 -3.41 1.46
N GLY A 36 4.70 -4.39 0.71
CA GLY A 36 3.43 -5.02 1.03
C GLY A 36 3.47 -5.84 2.32
N SER A 37 4.58 -6.52 2.62
CA SER A 37 4.73 -7.28 3.87
C SER A 37 4.43 -6.45 5.11
N PRO A 38 5.12 -5.32 5.39
CA PRO A 38 4.80 -4.49 6.54
C PRO A 38 3.41 -3.86 6.43
N ALA A 39 3.00 -3.40 5.25
CA ALA A 39 1.69 -2.77 5.08
C ALA A 39 0.55 -3.73 5.46
N LEU A 40 0.52 -4.92 4.87
CA LEU A 40 -0.49 -5.95 5.17
C LEU A 40 -0.46 -6.38 6.63
N THR A 41 0.73 -6.59 7.21
CA THR A 41 0.88 -6.99 8.61
C THR A 41 0.26 -5.98 9.56
N TYR A 42 0.54 -4.69 9.38
CA TYR A 42 0.00 -3.65 10.27
C TYR A 42 -1.48 -3.36 10.04
N LEU A 43 -1.98 -3.44 8.81
CA LEU A 43 -3.41 -3.32 8.53
C LEU A 43 -4.20 -4.48 9.16
N ALA A 44 -3.71 -5.71 9.03
CA ALA A 44 -4.30 -6.88 9.67
C ALA A 44 -4.27 -6.78 11.21
N ALA A 45 -3.12 -6.38 11.78
CA ALA A 45 -2.97 -6.20 13.22
C ALA A 45 -3.87 -5.09 13.78
N ALA A 46 -4.08 -4.01 13.01
CA ALA A 46 -4.98 -2.93 13.38
C ALA A 46 -6.47 -3.29 13.30
N GLY A 47 -6.82 -4.43 12.68
CA GLY A 47 -8.20 -4.90 12.56
C GLY A 47 -8.98 -4.21 11.46
N VAL A 48 -8.35 -3.89 10.32
CA VAL A 48 -9.07 -3.56 9.10
C VAL A 48 -9.87 -4.78 8.68
N GLY A 49 -11.20 -4.68 8.69
CA GLY A 49 -12.09 -5.85 8.63
C GLY A 49 -12.04 -6.63 7.33
N HIS A 50 -11.73 -5.97 6.21
CA HIS A 50 -11.64 -6.62 4.90
C HIS A 50 -10.32 -6.27 4.22
N LEU A 51 -9.42 -7.23 4.10
CA LEU A 51 -8.16 -7.07 3.39
C LEU A 51 -8.16 -7.86 2.08
N GLY A 52 -7.82 -7.17 0.98
CA GLY A 52 -7.43 -7.77 -0.28
C GLY A 52 -5.91 -7.77 -0.43
N LEU A 53 -5.34 -8.78 -1.06
CA LEU A 53 -3.96 -8.76 -1.53
C LEU A 53 -3.85 -9.38 -2.92
N ILE A 54 -3.02 -8.80 -3.77
CA ILE A 54 -2.74 -9.28 -5.12
C ILE A 54 -1.24 -9.45 -5.27
N ASP A 55 -0.77 -10.65 -5.60
CA ASP A 55 0.64 -10.90 -5.98
C ASP A 55 0.71 -12.16 -6.84
N MET A 56 1.40 -12.11 -7.97
CA MET A 56 1.51 -13.23 -8.92
C MET A 56 2.81 -14.01 -8.78
N ASP A 57 3.72 -13.53 -7.94
CA ASP A 57 5.05 -14.11 -7.82
C ASP A 57 5.09 -15.33 -6.89
N THR A 58 6.16 -16.07 -6.99
CA THR A 58 6.53 -17.10 -6.01
C THR A 58 7.58 -16.59 -5.03
N VAL A 59 7.56 -17.16 -3.82
CA VAL A 59 8.54 -16.84 -2.79
C VAL A 59 9.92 -17.40 -3.19
N ALA A 60 10.93 -16.55 -3.19
CA ALA A 60 12.32 -16.93 -3.41
C ALA A 60 13.16 -16.65 -2.15
N ALA A 61 14.21 -17.43 -1.91
CA ALA A 61 15.12 -17.22 -0.76
C ALA A 61 15.71 -15.81 -0.72
N SER A 62 15.98 -15.20 -1.89
CA SER A 62 16.45 -13.80 -2.02
C SER A 62 15.42 -12.74 -1.60
N ASN A 63 14.17 -13.12 -1.36
CA ASN A 63 13.12 -12.23 -0.88
C ASN A 63 13.12 -12.09 0.65
N LEU A 64 13.57 -13.11 1.37
CA LEU A 64 13.36 -13.27 2.81
C LEU A 64 14.07 -12.21 3.67
N ASN A 65 15.02 -11.49 3.12
CA ASN A 65 15.71 -10.39 3.80
C ASN A 65 14.84 -9.13 3.98
N ARG A 66 13.64 -9.08 3.32
CA ARG A 66 12.76 -7.91 3.36
C ARG A 66 11.26 -8.21 3.20
N GLN A 67 10.87 -9.44 2.91
CA GLN A 67 9.49 -9.87 2.68
C GLN A 67 9.05 -10.83 3.79
N PHE A 68 8.92 -10.35 5.01
CA PHE A 68 8.76 -11.16 6.22
C PHE A 68 7.34 -11.71 6.46
N LEU A 69 6.40 -11.51 5.54
CA LEU A 69 5.19 -12.32 5.46
C LEU A 69 5.50 -13.77 5.08
N HIS A 70 6.67 -14.00 4.45
CA HIS A 70 7.12 -15.29 3.97
C HIS A 70 8.29 -15.80 4.81
N GLY A 71 8.36 -17.11 5.01
CA GLY A 71 9.48 -17.78 5.67
C GLY A 71 10.19 -18.77 4.75
N GLU A 72 11.27 -19.41 5.23
CA GLU A 72 12.02 -20.41 4.47
C GLU A 72 11.14 -21.57 3.98
N ARG A 73 10.14 -21.97 4.78
CA ARG A 73 9.16 -23.02 4.44
C ARG A 73 8.25 -22.65 3.25
N ASP A 74 8.19 -21.36 2.91
CA ASP A 74 7.31 -20.87 1.85
C ASP A 74 8.04 -20.72 0.50
N VAL A 75 9.36 -20.99 0.44
CA VAL A 75 10.13 -20.90 -0.81
C VAL A 75 9.52 -21.83 -1.86
N GLY A 76 9.20 -21.25 -3.02
CA GLY A 76 8.52 -21.93 -4.14
C GLY A 76 6.99 -21.89 -4.09
N ARG A 77 6.36 -21.43 -3.01
CA ARG A 77 4.92 -21.21 -2.92
C ARG A 77 4.52 -19.88 -3.54
N SER A 78 3.26 -19.74 -3.94
CA SER A 78 2.66 -18.45 -4.28
C SER A 78 2.83 -17.45 -3.13
N LYS A 79 3.23 -16.20 -3.41
CA LYS A 79 3.30 -15.15 -2.40
C LYS A 79 1.92 -14.81 -1.86
N ALA A 80 0.90 -14.84 -2.69
CA ALA A 80 -0.48 -14.57 -2.28
C ALA A 80 -0.95 -15.59 -1.24
N ASP A 81 -0.74 -16.89 -1.48
CA ASP A 81 -1.12 -17.96 -0.55
C ASP A 81 -0.30 -17.93 0.75
N SER A 82 1.01 -17.73 0.64
CA SER A 82 1.90 -17.63 1.81
C SER A 82 1.53 -16.44 2.70
N ALA A 83 1.25 -15.28 2.10
CA ALA A 83 0.81 -14.09 2.83
C ALA A 83 -0.57 -14.32 3.49
N LEU A 84 -1.52 -14.93 2.78
CA LEU A 84 -2.85 -15.26 3.31
C LEU A 84 -2.76 -16.12 4.57
N ASP A 85 -1.96 -17.20 4.54
CA ASP A 85 -1.77 -18.10 5.68
C ASP A 85 -1.17 -17.35 6.88
N THR A 86 -0.14 -16.53 6.64
CA THR A 86 0.53 -15.75 7.68
C THR A 86 -0.42 -14.72 8.32
N LEU A 87 -1.16 -13.99 7.51
CA LEU A 87 -2.10 -12.97 7.98
C LEU A 87 -3.30 -13.56 8.73
N LYS A 88 -3.84 -14.71 8.27
CA LYS A 88 -4.91 -15.45 8.98
C LYS A 88 -4.44 -15.98 10.33
N ALA A 89 -3.19 -16.44 10.41
CA ALA A 89 -2.61 -16.88 11.68
C ALA A 89 -2.40 -15.69 12.64
N GLN A 90 -2.11 -14.49 12.11
CA GLN A 90 -1.94 -13.28 12.91
C GLN A 90 -3.27 -12.72 13.42
N ASN A 91 -4.30 -12.67 12.55
CA ASN A 91 -5.62 -12.15 12.90
C ASN A 91 -6.74 -12.95 12.20
N SER A 92 -7.38 -13.83 12.94
CA SER A 92 -8.49 -14.66 12.45
C SER A 92 -9.86 -13.96 12.45
N GLU A 93 -9.94 -12.72 12.97
CA GLU A 93 -11.19 -11.98 13.12
C GLU A 93 -11.53 -11.14 11.89
N ILE A 94 -10.59 -10.98 10.95
CA ILE A 94 -10.76 -10.21 9.71
C ILE A 94 -10.95 -11.12 8.49
N GLU A 95 -11.65 -10.62 7.49
CA GLU A 95 -11.77 -11.30 6.19
C GLU A 95 -10.57 -10.95 5.32
N ILE A 96 -9.90 -11.97 4.77
CA ILE A 96 -8.76 -11.76 3.86
C ILE A 96 -9.01 -12.50 2.56
N ARG A 97 -8.88 -11.79 1.44
CA ARG A 97 -8.93 -12.32 0.08
C ARG A 97 -7.59 -12.18 -0.59
N ALA A 98 -7.04 -13.28 -1.07
CA ALA A 98 -5.79 -13.29 -1.82
C ALA A 98 -6.05 -13.64 -3.29
N PHE A 99 -5.39 -12.91 -4.19
CA PHE A 99 -5.46 -13.11 -5.63
C PHE A 99 -4.06 -13.42 -6.15
N ASP A 100 -3.85 -14.66 -6.58
CA ASP A 100 -2.62 -15.10 -7.25
C ASP A 100 -2.72 -14.74 -8.74
N GLU A 101 -2.71 -13.44 -9.03
CA GLU A 101 -2.95 -12.89 -10.37
C GLU A 101 -2.03 -11.72 -10.66
N ARG A 102 -1.70 -11.55 -11.95
CA ARG A 102 -1.06 -10.34 -12.44
C ARG A 102 -2.10 -9.23 -12.58
N LEU A 103 -1.86 -8.10 -11.90
CA LEU A 103 -2.65 -6.90 -12.14
C LEU A 103 -2.20 -6.23 -13.45
N THR A 104 -3.15 -6.01 -14.35
CA THR A 104 -2.97 -5.36 -15.65
C THR A 104 -3.97 -4.21 -15.80
N VAL A 105 -3.82 -3.42 -16.86
CA VAL A 105 -4.78 -2.33 -17.15
C VAL A 105 -6.20 -2.88 -17.38
N GLU A 106 -6.31 -4.08 -17.97
CA GLU A 106 -7.59 -4.70 -18.33
C GLU A 106 -8.37 -5.20 -17.11
N ASN A 107 -7.69 -5.75 -16.10
CA ASN A 107 -8.35 -6.33 -14.92
C ASN A 107 -8.33 -5.42 -13.66
N ALA A 108 -7.52 -4.36 -13.64
CA ALA A 108 -7.32 -3.53 -12.46
C ALA A 108 -8.63 -2.96 -11.91
N SER A 109 -9.48 -2.38 -12.77
CA SER A 109 -10.76 -1.80 -12.31
C SER A 109 -11.69 -2.83 -11.69
N THR A 110 -11.66 -4.09 -12.16
CA THR A 110 -12.46 -5.18 -11.59
C THR A 110 -11.91 -5.66 -10.25
N LEU A 111 -10.59 -5.89 -10.17
CA LEU A 111 -9.95 -6.40 -8.95
C LEU A 111 -9.92 -5.38 -7.81
N LEU A 112 -9.85 -4.08 -8.15
CA LEU A 112 -9.74 -3.00 -7.18
C LEU A 112 -11.09 -2.39 -6.77
N ALA A 113 -12.19 -2.77 -7.43
CA ALA A 113 -13.51 -2.23 -7.13
C ALA A 113 -14.00 -2.63 -5.74
N GLY A 114 -14.67 -1.68 -5.06
CA GLY A 114 -15.34 -1.94 -3.78
C GLY A 114 -14.43 -1.85 -2.55
N TYR A 115 -13.16 -1.53 -2.70
CA TYR A 115 -12.28 -1.21 -1.58
C TYR A 115 -12.28 0.29 -1.29
N ASP A 116 -12.18 0.65 0.00
CA ASP A 116 -12.15 2.06 0.44
C ASP A 116 -10.81 2.73 0.12
N ILE A 117 -9.72 1.96 0.13
CA ILE A 117 -8.35 2.44 -0.17
C ILE A 117 -7.57 1.35 -0.89
N ILE A 118 -6.74 1.79 -1.85
CA ILE A 118 -5.84 0.93 -2.61
C ILE A 118 -4.39 1.31 -2.29
N LEU A 119 -3.55 0.31 -1.96
CA LEU A 119 -2.11 0.48 -1.75
C LEU A 119 -1.34 -0.18 -2.89
N GLY A 120 -0.47 0.59 -3.56
CA GLY A 120 0.47 0.07 -4.55
C GLY A 120 1.85 -0.17 -3.94
N ALA A 121 2.16 -1.44 -3.70
CA ALA A 121 3.39 -1.91 -3.07
C ALA A 121 4.27 -2.69 -4.08
N VAL A 122 4.23 -2.28 -5.34
CA VAL A 122 4.87 -2.94 -6.49
C VAL A 122 6.13 -2.18 -6.94
N ASP A 123 7.03 -2.87 -7.62
CA ASP A 123 8.31 -2.32 -8.10
C ASP A 123 8.26 -1.84 -9.56
N SER A 124 7.25 -2.22 -10.34
CA SER A 124 7.13 -1.84 -11.74
C SER A 124 6.25 -0.59 -11.93
N PHE A 125 6.76 0.38 -12.70
CA PHE A 125 5.96 1.55 -13.07
C PHE A 125 4.74 1.18 -13.93
N GLU A 126 4.82 0.15 -14.74
CA GLU A 126 3.69 -0.36 -15.53
C GLU A 126 2.50 -0.69 -14.62
N THR A 127 2.74 -1.49 -13.58
CA THR A 127 1.69 -1.87 -12.62
C THR A 127 1.23 -0.66 -11.80
N ARG A 128 2.14 0.23 -11.37
CA ARG A 128 1.79 1.46 -10.64
C ARG A 128 0.87 2.35 -11.47
N PHE A 129 1.12 2.49 -12.78
CA PHE A 129 0.26 3.27 -13.68
C PHE A 129 -1.10 2.59 -13.91
N ALA A 130 -1.14 1.25 -14.04
CA ALA A 130 -2.40 0.51 -14.13
C ALA A 130 -3.28 0.71 -12.88
N ILE A 131 -2.69 0.61 -11.68
CA ILE A 131 -3.38 0.90 -10.41
C ILE A 131 -3.88 2.35 -10.42
N ASN A 132 -3.01 3.31 -10.73
CA ASN A 132 -3.37 4.73 -10.74
C ASN A 132 -4.55 5.03 -11.67
N GLN A 133 -4.54 4.47 -12.87
CA GLN A 133 -5.62 4.64 -13.84
C GLN A 133 -6.94 4.08 -13.31
N ALA A 134 -6.91 2.87 -12.73
CA ALA A 134 -8.09 2.26 -12.13
C ALA A 134 -8.62 3.10 -10.96
N CYS A 135 -7.75 3.60 -10.08
CA CYS A 135 -8.13 4.45 -8.95
C CYS A 135 -8.79 5.76 -9.39
N VAL A 136 -8.27 6.40 -10.45
CA VAL A 136 -8.90 7.60 -11.03
C VAL A 136 -10.28 7.29 -11.57
N THR A 137 -10.44 6.17 -12.29
CA THR A 137 -11.73 5.72 -12.84
C THR A 137 -12.75 5.38 -11.75
N LEU A 138 -12.30 4.71 -10.69
CA LEU A 138 -13.14 4.28 -9.57
C LEU A 138 -13.44 5.41 -8.56
N GLY A 139 -12.69 6.52 -8.60
CA GLY A 139 -12.76 7.56 -7.59
C GLY A 139 -12.26 7.11 -6.22
N THR A 140 -11.37 6.11 -6.17
CA THR A 140 -10.88 5.51 -4.92
C THR A 140 -9.51 6.07 -4.56
N PRO A 141 -9.26 6.43 -3.27
CA PRO A 141 -7.95 6.86 -2.79
C PRO A 141 -6.85 5.82 -3.09
N TYR A 142 -5.71 6.31 -3.53
CA TYR A 142 -4.53 5.51 -3.85
C TYR A 142 -3.32 5.95 -3.05
N ILE A 143 -2.68 5.01 -2.37
CA ILE A 143 -1.41 5.20 -1.67
C ILE A 143 -0.33 4.43 -2.42
N ASP A 144 0.60 5.17 -3.01
CA ASP A 144 1.69 4.60 -3.78
C ASP A 144 3.00 4.66 -3.01
N GLY A 145 3.70 3.53 -2.91
CA GLY A 145 5.02 3.42 -2.28
C GLY A 145 6.13 3.11 -3.28
N GLY A 146 7.28 3.74 -3.09
CA GLY A 146 8.48 3.48 -3.88
C GLY A 146 9.73 3.39 -3.01
N VAL A 147 10.66 2.49 -3.35
CA VAL A 147 11.94 2.32 -2.64
C VAL A 147 13.10 2.08 -3.60
N ASN A 148 14.26 2.58 -3.23
CA ASN A 148 15.52 2.38 -3.94
C ASN A 148 16.69 2.56 -2.97
N GLY A 149 17.45 1.50 -2.70
CA GLY A 149 18.56 1.52 -1.76
C GLY A 149 18.11 1.91 -0.35
N PHE A 150 18.57 3.05 0.11
CA PHE A 150 18.19 3.68 1.38
C PHE A 150 17.10 4.74 1.25
N SER A 151 16.63 5.00 0.04
CA SER A 151 15.63 6.04 -0.22
C SER A 151 14.25 5.45 -0.44
N GLY A 152 13.22 6.18 -0.01
CA GLY A 152 11.84 5.80 -0.23
C GLY A 152 10.92 7.00 -0.43
N SER A 153 9.74 6.74 -0.97
CA SER A 153 8.70 7.74 -1.16
C SER A 153 7.32 7.19 -0.92
N VAL A 154 6.40 8.05 -0.48
CA VAL A 154 4.97 7.74 -0.39
C VAL A 154 4.18 8.89 -1.00
N LEU A 155 3.27 8.57 -1.89
CA LEU A 155 2.30 9.47 -2.49
C LEU A 155 0.89 9.09 -2.03
N TYR A 156 0.10 10.08 -1.64
CA TYR A 156 -1.35 9.95 -1.49
C TYR A 156 -2.04 10.66 -2.65
N SER A 157 -2.86 9.94 -3.38
CA SER A 157 -3.59 10.42 -4.55
C SER A 157 -5.10 10.19 -4.36
N HIS A 158 -5.90 11.19 -4.69
CA HIS A 158 -7.36 11.08 -4.69
C HIS A 158 -7.95 12.11 -5.66
N PRO A 159 -7.90 11.85 -6.98
CA PRO A 159 -8.50 12.72 -7.98
C PRO A 159 -10.03 12.80 -7.83
N PRO A 160 -10.65 13.94 -8.21
CA PRO A 160 -10.05 15.08 -8.90
C PRO A 160 -9.33 16.09 -8.00
N ASP A 161 -9.46 15.98 -6.68
CA ASP A 161 -8.99 17.00 -5.73
C ASP A 161 -7.45 17.04 -5.59
N LEU A 162 -6.79 15.89 -5.75
CA LEU A 162 -5.35 15.73 -5.54
C LEU A 162 -4.65 15.24 -6.81
N PRO A 163 -3.33 15.51 -6.95
CA PRO A 163 -2.55 14.99 -8.06
C PRO A 163 -2.55 13.45 -8.08
N CYS A 164 -2.66 12.87 -9.26
CA CYS A 164 -2.47 11.44 -9.46
C CYS A 164 -0.98 11.10 -9.70
N LEU A 165 -0.64 9.82 -9.74
CA LEU A 165 0.73 9.36 -9.97
C LEU A 165 1.32 9.94 -11.28
N ASN A 166 0.52 10.04 -12.35
CA ASN A 166 0.97 10.58 -13.63
C ASN A 166 1.22 12.10 -13.63
N CYS A 167 0.71 12.83 -12.64
CA CYS A 167 1.06 14.24 -12.45
C CYS A 167 2.53 14.40 -12.00
N ILE A 168 3.05 13.41 -11.27
CA ILE A 168 4.37 13.43 -10.63
C ILE A 168 5.39 12.66 -11.46
N PHE A 169 5.01 11.49 -11.95
CA PHE A 169 5.86 10.61 -12.78
C PHE A 169 5.27 10.53 -14.19
N PRO A 170 5.90 11.17 -15.20
CA PRO A 170 5.42 11.12 -16.57
C PRO A 170 5.34 9.70 -17.11
N THR A 171 4.37 9.45 -17.98
CA THR A 171 4.24 8.18 -18.70
C THR A 171 5.54 7.86 -19.43
N GLY A 172 6.02 6.62 -19.30
CA GLY A 172 7.32 6.20 -19.84
C GLY A 172 8.46 6.19 -18.82
N SER A 173 8.21 6.64 -17.58
CA SER A 173 9.13 6.38 -16.48
C SER A 173 9.34 4.87 -16.34
N SER A 174 10.57 4.42 -16.28
CA SER A 174 10.89 2.99 -16.18
C SER A 174 12.02 2.77 -15.17
N ASN A 175 11.86 1.76 -14.34
CA ASN A 175 12.93 1.24 -13.50
C ASN A 175 13.81 0.28 -14.33
N LYS A 176 14.68 0.81 -15.19
CA LYS A 176 15.62 -0.03 -15.97
C LYS A 176 16.81 -0.56 -15.18
N ARG A 177 16.93 -0.22 -13.88
CA ARG A 177 18.05 -0.65 -13.04
C ARG A 177 17.55 -1.61 -11.99
N ASN A 178 18.16 -2.78 -11.96
CA ASN A 178 18.05 -3.70 -10.83
C ASN A 178 18.73 -3.03 -9.64
N THR A 179 17.98 -2.26 -8.86
CA THR A 179 18.49 -1.49 -7.73
C THR A 179 18.32 -2.30 -6.46
N GLY A 180 19.40 -2.36 -5.66
CA GLY A 180 19.32 -2.97 -4.34
C GLY A 180 18.30 -2.24 -3.47
N VAL A 181 17.67 -2.97 -2.55
CA VAL A 181 16.73 -2.41 -1.56
C VAL A 181 17.10 -2.94 -0.19
N LEU A 182 17.28 -2.04 0.77
CA LEU A 182 17.48 -2.41 2.17
C LEU A 182 16.14 -2.75 2.82
N GLY A 183 16.06 -3.87 3.55
CA GLY A 183 14.82 -4.31 4.19
C GLY A 183 14.21 -3.28 5.14
N THR A 184 15.03 -2.58 5.91
CA THR A 184 14.55 -1.50 6.81
C THR A 184 13.95 -0.31 6.06
N THR A 185 14.48 0.05 4.89
CA THR A 185 13.89 1.10 4.06
C THR A 185 12.51 0.67 3.56
N ALA A 186 12.40 -0.56 3.03
CA ALA A 186 11.13 -1.12 2.60
C ALA A 186 10.12 -1.19 3.75
N GLY A 187 10.58 -1.62 4.94
CA GLY A 187 9.78 -1.65 6.17
C GLY A 187 9.24 -0.29 6.55
N THR A 188 10.09 0.74 6.59
CA THR A 188 9.70 2.12 6.93
C THR A 188 8.62 2.64 5.97
N ILE A 189 8.82 2.46 4.67
CA ILE A 189 7.86 2.93 3.66
C ILE A 189 6.53 2.17 3.75
N GLY A 190 6.56 0.84 3.84
CA GLY A 190 5.34 0.04 3.95
C GLY A 190 4.53 0.34 5.22
N VAL A 191 5.21 0.56 6.37
CA VAL A 191 4.54 1.02 7.61
C VAL A 191 3.96 2.42 7.44
N THR A 192 4.67 3.33 6.77
CA THR A 192 4.15 4.68 6.47
C THR A 192 2.89 4.61 5.59
N MET A 193 2.88 3.73 4.59
CA MET A 193 1.68 3.49 3.75
C MET A 193 0.50 2.98 4.59
N ALA A 194 0.73 1.99 5.47
CA ALA A 194 -0.31 1.47 6.37
C ALA A 194 -0.84 2.55 7.31
N ASN A 195 0.05 3.33 7.94
CA ASN A 195 -0.37 4.43 8.81
C ASN A 195 -1.24 5.45 8.08
N LEU A 196 -0.86 5.81 6.84
CA LEU A 196 -1.63 6.74 6.02
C LEU A 196 -3.01 6.19 5.64
N ALA A 197 -3.11 4.89 5.38
CA ALA A 197 -4.38 4.21 5.16
C ALA A 197 -5.26 4.27 6.41
N LEU A 198 -4.72 3.95 7.59
CA LEU A 198 -5.45 4.03 8.86
C LEU A 198 -5.95 5.45 9.15
N LEU A 199 -5.10 6.48 8.97
CA LEU A 199 -5.52 7.89 9.13
C LEU A 199 -6.69 8.22 8.20
N THR A 200 -6.64 7.78 6.95
CA THR A 200 -7.69 8.03 5.94
C THR A 200 -9.00 7.31 6.32
N LEU A 201 -8.95 6.04 6.71
CA LEU A 201 -10.11 5.26 7.13
C LEU A 201 -10.78 5.84 8.39
N LEU A 202 -9.98 6.33 9.32
CA LEU A 202 -10.48 6.96 10.54
C LEU A 202 -11.08 8.35 10.29
N GLY A 203 -10.84 8.95 9.12
CA GLY A 203 -11.23 10.33 8.82
C GLY A 203 -10.37 11.37 9.54
N LEU A 204 -9.16 10.99 9.93
CA LEU A 204 -8.18 11.88 10.56
C LEU A 204 -7.44 12.73 9.50
N PRO A 205 -6.82 13.85 9.90
CA PRO A 205 -6.04 14.68 8.99
C PRO A 205 -4.95 13.87 8.29
N ASN A 206 -4.94 13.91 6.94
CA ASN A 206 -3.94 13.25 6.13
C ASN A 206 -2.81 14.25 5.79
N PRO A 207 -1.59 14.06 6.31
CA PRO A 207 -0.48 15.00 6.12
C PRO A 207 0.08 15.00 4.69
N LEU A 208 -0.26 14.02 3.86
CA LEU A 208 0.21 13.90 2.48
C LEU A 208 -0.77 14.45 1.44
N ARG A 209 -1.84 15.12 1.84
CA ARG A 209 -2.71 15.81 0.87
C ARG A 209 -1.92 16.93 0.17
N GLY A 210 -1.66 16.75 -1.15
CA GLY A 210 -0.86 17.68 -1.95
C GLY A 210 0.64 17.67 -1.62
N LYS A 211 1.13 16.59 -1.01
CA LYS A 211 2.55 16.43 -0.67
C LYS A 211 3.07 15.05 -1.03
N LEU A 212 4.34 15.00 -1.41
CA LEU A 212 5.11 13.76 -1.57
C LEU A 212 6.02 13.59 -0.34
N PHE A 213 5.90 12.46 0.33
CA PHE A 213 6.83 12.06 1.39
C PHE A 213 8.09 11.46 0.76
N LEU A 214 9.26 11.97 1.15
CA LEU A 214 10.56 11.45 0.78
C LEU A 214 11.34 11.04 2.02
N TYR A 215 11.88 9.84 2.02
CA TYR A 215 12.69 9.28 3.09
C TYR A 215 14.14 9.04 2.63
N ASP A 216 15.11 9.53 3.41
CA ASP A 216 16.54 9.25 3.27
C ASP A 216 17.03 8.48 4.49
N GLY A 217 17.12 7.16 4.38
CA GLY A 217 17.52 6.27 5.47
C GLY A 217 19.01 6.39 5.85
N LEU A 218 19.87 6.92 4.95
CA LEU A 218 21.27 7.18 5.30
C LEU A 218 21.41 8.37 6.26
N ARG A 219 20.53 9.37 6.12
CA ARG A 219 20.52 10.58 6.95
C ARG A 219 19.46 10.55 8.02
N MET A 220 18.64 9.49 8.08
CA MET A 220 17.47 9.39 8.96
C MET A 220 16.56 10.64 8.86
N ARG A 221 16.35 11.10 7.63
CA ARG A 221 15.58 12.31 7.34
C ARG A 221 14.33 11.97 6.54
N ALA A 222 13.25 12.68 6.85
CA ALA A 222 12.01 12.65 6.08
C ALA A 222 11.61 14.07 5.69
N ASP A 223 11.29 14.26 4.42
CA ASP A 223 10.86 15.55 3.86
C ASP A 223 9.46 15.43 3.25
N LEU A 224 8.68 16.50 3.35
CA LEU A 224 7.39 16.66 2.66
C LEU A 224 7.56 17.71 1.56
N ILE A 225 7.42 17.30 0.32
CA ILE A 225 7.55 18.16 -0.86
C ILE A 225 6.15 18.49 -1.37
N ASP A 226 5.84 19.76 -1.53
CA ASP A 226 4.58 20.19 -2.13
C ASP A 226 4.50 19.75 -3.58
N ILE A 227 3.37 19.16 -3.95
CA ILE A 227 3.08 18.68 -5.30
C ILE A 227 1.76 19.25 -5.79
N GLN A 228 1.67 19.50 -7.08
CA GLN A 228 0.49 20.08 -7.70
C GLN A 228 -0.07 19.17 -8.78
N ARG A 229 -1.38 19.25 -8.97
CA ARG A 229 -2.05 18.59 -10.08
C ARG A 229 -1.62 19.22 -11.40
N ASN A 230 -1.36 18.39 -12.38
CA ASN A 230 -1.14 18.83 -13.75
C ASN A 230 -2.48 18.85 -14.50
N GLU A 231 -2.95 20.03 -14.88
CA GLU A 231 -4.21 20.20 -15.62
C GLU A 231 -4.20 19.48 -16.98
N ALA A 232 -3.04 19.36 -17.60
CA ALA A 232 -2.83 18.61 -18.85
C ALA A 232 -2.49 17.12 -18.60
N CYS A 233 -2.72 16.58 -17.40
CA CYS A 233 -2.44 15.18 -17.12
C CYS A 233 -3.33 14.28 -17.97
N PRO A 234 -2.75 13.30 -18.73
CA PRO A 234 -3.53 12.43 -19.61
C PRO A 234 -4.44 11.45 -18.85
N VAL A 235 -4.30 11.34 -17.52
CA VAL A 235 -5.05 10.39 -16.69
C VAL A 235 -6.11 11.07 -15.82
N CYS A 236 -5.76 12.17 -15.15
CA CYS A 236 -6.69 12.87 -14.26
C CYS A 236 -6.94 14.33 -14.65
N GLY A 237 -6.41 14.80 -15.78
CA GLY A 237 -6.66 16.15 -16.30
C GLY A 237 -8.14 16.38 -16.58
N ILE A 238 -8.55 17.64 -16.51
CA ILE A 238 -9.89 18.06 -16.96
C ILE A 238 -9.74 18.30 -18.47
N GLY A 239 -10.12 17.29 -19.26
CA GLY A 239 -10.23 17.41 -20.71
C GLY A 239 -11.55 18.04 -21.09
#